data_d92f7f2f0f548635ec6a37441416a907
#
_entry.id   d92f7f2f0f548635ec6a37441416a907
#
_cell.length_a   1.000
_cell.length_b   1.000
_cell.length_c   1.000
_cell.angle_alpha   90.00
_cell.angle_beta   90.00
_cell.angle_gamma   90.00
#
_symmetry.space_group_name_H-M   'P 1'
#
loop_
_entity.id
_entity.type
_entity.pdbx_description
1 polymer ?
#
loop_
_entity_poly.entity_id
_entity_poly.type
_entity_poly.pdbx_seq_one_letter_code
_entity_poly.pdbx_strand_id
1 'polypeptide(L)'
;MVLSARAVEILHYFNPKDITNMLWTLAKMGHQPEVQLMRAFETRALVVLDDFNCQNIANTLWALAKLGHQPEAKMLRAFETRVMAVLSEFNCQNIANMLWAACFISIFHPDEASCLVHTLEPRITALADSFQLDMQQRQLHLFFISLELDEELRGVYQPASWLSKRC
;
A
#
# COMPACT_ATOMS: atom_id res chain seq x y z
N MET A 1 -25.63 10.02 -3.18
CA MET A 1 -25.38 11.46 -3.03
C MET A 1 -25.42 11.97 -1.58
N VAL A 2 -26.43 11.73 -0.79
CA VAL A 2 -26.52 12.27 0.60
C VAL A 2 -25.48 11.64 1.55
N LEU A 3 -25.21 10.33 1.44
CA LEU A 3 -24.25 9.61 2.28
C LEU A 3 -22.79 10.04 2.05
N SER A 4 -22.43 10.32 0.80
CA SER A 4 -21.05 10.76 0.47
C SER A 4 -20.77 12.15 1.02
N ALA A 5 -21.70 13.08 0.92
CA ALA A 5 -21.55 14.44 1.47
C ALA A 5 -21.40 14.38 3.01
N ARG A 6 -22.21 13.60 3.68
CA ARG A 6 -22.13 13.44 5.15
C ARG A 6 -20.82 12.75 5.57
N ALA A 7 -20.35 11.76 4.79
CA ALA A 7 -19.09 11.11 5.06
C ALA A 7 -17.92 12.10 4.99
N VAL A 8 -17.90 12.96 3.98
CA VAL A 8 -16.87 14.01 3.87
C VAL A 8 -16.89 14.97 5.07
N GLU A 9 -18.07 15.34 5.56
CA GLU A 9 -18.21 16.24 6.73
C GLU A 9 -17.61 15.63 8.00
N ILE A 10 -17.69 14.30 8.20
CA ILE A 10 -17.19 13.65 9.43
C ILE A 10 -15.74 13.19 9.32
N LEU A 11 -15.16 13.19 8.12
CA LEU A 11 -13.78 12.71 7.91
C LEU A 11 -12.74 13.46 8.72
N HIS A 12 -13.00 14.73 9.07
CA HIS A 12 -12.05 15.51 9.89
C HIS A 12 -11.86 14.95 11.31
N TYR A 13 -12.76 14.08 11.79
CA TYR A 13 -12.61 13.38 13.06
C TYR A 13 -11.88 12.04 12.93
N PHE A 14 -11.68 11.52 11.70
CA PHE A 14 -11.09 10.20 11.50
C PHE A 14 -9.61 10.19 11.88
N ASN A 15 -9.24 9.21 12.68
CA ASN A 15 -7.86 8.83 12.94
C ASN A 15 -7.38 7.80 11.88
N PRO A 16 -6.09 7.40 11.85
CA PRO A 16 -5.58 6.43 10.90
C PRO A 16 -6.34 5.10 10.86
N LYS A 17 -6.77 4.61 12.02
CA LYS A 17 -7.54 3.35 12.14
C LYS A 17 -8.91 3.47 11.48
N ASP A 18 -9.59 4.60 11.66
CA ASP A 18 -10.91 4.85 11.07
C ASP A 18 -10.81 4.92 9.54
N ILE A 19 -9.82 5.64 9.01
CA ILE A 19 -9.52 5.74 7.58
C ILE A 19 -9.26 4.34 7.01
N THR A 20 -8.33 3.61 7.63
CA THR A 20 -7.93 2.27 7.19
C THR A 20 -9.10 1.30 7.18
N ASN A 21 -9.88 1.25 8.26
CA ASN A 21 -11.01 0.34 8.39
C ASN A 21 -12.11 0.64 7.37
N MET A 22 -12.40 1.91 7.13
CA MET A 22 -13.41 2.30 6.16
C MET A 22 -12.98 1.90 4.74
N LEU A 23 -11.77 2.26 4.32
CA LEU A 23 -11.23 1.92 3.00
C LEU A 23 -11.15 0.40 2.81
N TRP A 24 -10.66 -0.32 3.82
CA TRP A 24 -10.58 -1.77 3.80
C TRP A 24 -11.95 -2.44 3.66
N THR A 25 -12.96 -1.94 4.39
CA THR A 25 -14.34 -2.44 4.30
C THR A 25 -14.92 -2.21 2.90
N LEU A 26 -14.78 -1.01 2.36
CA LEU A 26 -15.23 -0.69 1.00
C LEU A 26 -14.57 -1.61 -0.04
N ALA A 27 -13.25 -1.82 0.09
CA ALA A 27 -12.50 -2.72 -0.78
C ALA A 27 -12.97 -4.18 -0.69
N LYS A 28 -13.26 -4.67 0.52
CA LYS A 28 -13.79 -6.04 0.74
C LYS A 28 -15.20 -6.23 0.21
N MET A 29 -16.03 -5.22 0.29
CA MET A 29 -17.40 -5.24 -0.24
C MET A 29 -17.45 -5.05 -1.76
N GLY A 30 -16.33 -4.70 -2.41
CA GLY A 30 -16.30 -4.36 -3.83
C GLY A 30 -17.08 -3.09 -4.16
N HIS A 31 -17.33 -2.24 -3.17
CA HIS A 31 -18.05 -0.99 -3.36
C HIS A 31 -17.08 0.12 -3.75
N GLN A 32 -17.27 0.68 -4.95
CA GLN A 32 -16.46 1.81 -5.43
C GLN A 32 -17.06 3.14 -4.95
N PRO A 33 -16.36 3.86 -4.05
CA PRO A 33 -16.80 5.17 -3.61
C PRO A 33 -16.64 6.22 -4.71
N GLU A 34 -17.36 7.34 -4.55
CA GLU A 34 -17.16 8.50 -5.41
C GLU A 34 -15.73 9.04 -5.27
N VAL A 35 -15.15 9.52 -6.37
CA VAL A 35 -13.78 10.07 -6.41
C VAL A 35 -13.58 11.18 -5.37
N GLN A 36 -14.59 12.02 -5.14
CA GLN A 36 -14.51 13.08 -4.14
C GLN A 36 -14.32 12.55 -2.72
N LEU A 37 -14.98 11.44 -2.36
CA LEU A 37 -14.82 10.80 -1.06
C LEU A 37 -13.40 10.19 -0.94
N MET A 38 -12.90 9.58 -2.00
CA MET A 38 -11.54 9.03 -2.02
C MET A 38 -10.47 10.12 -1.82
N ARG A 39 -10.61 11.26 -2.52
CA ARG A 39 -9.72 12.43 -2.32
C ARG A 39 -9.81 13.03 -0.91
N ALA A 40 -10.99 13.01 -0.31
CA ALA A 40 -11.16 13.45 1.07
C ALA A 40 -10.45 12.49 2.07
N PHE A 41 -10.46 11.18 1.84
CA PHE A 41 -9.65 10.22 2.60
C PHE A 41 -8.15 10.49 2.46
N GLU A 42 -7.64 10.73 1.25
CA GLU A 42 -6.23 11.07 1.04
C GLU A 42 -5.85 12.34 1.79
N THR A 43 -6.67 13.38 1.67
CA THR A 43 -6.44 14.66 2.38
C THR A 43 -6.39 14.44 3.89
N ARG A 44 -7.32 13.67 4.45
CA ARG A 44 -7.33 13.38 5.88
C ARG A 44 -6.12 12.54 6.30
N ALA A 45 -5.75 11.53 5.50
CA ALA A 45 -4.59 10.70 5.78
C ALA A 45 -3.30 11.53 5.88
N LEU A 46 -3.13 12.52 5.01
CA LEU A 46 -1.99 13.45 5.08
C LEU A 46 -1.98 14.28 6.37
N VAL A 47 -3.16 14.71 6.87
CA VAL A 47 -3.25 15.50 8.11
C VAL A 47 -2.87 14.69 9.34
N VAL A 48 -3.18 13.39 9.36
CA VAL A 48 -2.92 12.51 10.52
C VAL A 48 -1.79 11.51 10.25
N LEU A 49 -0.90 11.84 9.32
CA LEU A 49 0.14 10.93 8.83
C LEU A 49 1.06 10.42 9.93
N ASP A 50 1.44 11.29 10.87
CA ASP A 50 2.37 10.97 11.94
C ASP A 50 1.83 9.91 12.93
N ASP A 51 0.51 9.70 12.94
CA ASP A 51 -0.14 8.70 13.77
C ASP A 51 -0.33 7.35 13.02
N PHE A 52 0.01 7.27 11.72
CA PHE A 52 -0.07 6.01 10.97
C PHE A 52 1.03 5.03 11.42
N ASN A 53 0.63 3.84 11.82
CA ASN A 53 1.55 2.71 12.03
C ASN A 53 1.70 1.87 10.75
N CYS A 54 2.62 0.90 10.77
CA CYS A 54 2.91 0.01 9.65
C CYS A 54 1.67 -0.69 9.09
N GLN A 55 0.77 -1.17 9.94
CA GLN A 55 -0.46 -1.84 9.53
C GLN A 55 -1.45 -0.87 8.86
N ASN A 56 -1.60 0.35 9.39
CA ASN A 56 -2.47 1.35 8.78
C ASN A 56 -1.98 1.74 7.38
N ILE A 57 -0.68 1.97 7.20
CA ILE A 57 -0.08 2.29 5.89
C ILE A 57 -0.36 1.16 4.90
N ALA A 58 0.05 -0.06 5.25
CA ALA A 58 -0.03 -1.22 4.37
C ALA A 58 -1.50 -1.53 3.95
N ASN A 59 -2.43 -1.50 4.90
CA ASN A 59 -3.83 -1.79 4.62
C ASN A 59 -4.51 -0.65 3.85
N THR A 60 -4.13 0.59 4.08
CA THR A 60 -4.64 1.74 3.32
C THR A 60 -4.23 1.67 1.86
N LEU A 61 -2.93 1.48 1.58
CA LEU A 61 -2.45 1.35 0.19
C LEU A 61 -3.04 0.13 -0.50
N TRP A 62 -3.12 -1.02 0.20
CA TRP A 62 -3.78 -2.21 -0.32
C TRP A 62 -5.25 -1.94 -0.67
N ALA A 63 -5.99 -1.24 0.19
CA ALA A 63 -7.39 -0.95 -0.05
C ALA A 63 -7.60 0.01 -1.24
N LEU A 64 -6.77 1.06 -1.35
CA LEU A 64 -6.79 1.98 -2.48
C LEU A 64 -6.52 1.25 -3.81
N ALA A 65 -5.50 0.41 -3.85
CA ALA A 65 -5.18 -0.40 -5.02
C ALA A 65 -6.32 -1.39 -5.36
N LYS A 66 -6.91 -2.04 -4.35
CA LYS A 66 -8.04 -2.96 -4.54
C LYS A 66 -9.31 -2.27 -5.05
N LEU A 67 -9.53 -1.01 -4.68
CA LEU A 67 -10.61 -0.16 -5.18
C LEU A 67 -10.32 0.42 -6.58
N GLY A 68 -9.14 0.18 -7.15
CA GLY A 68 -8.74 0.76 -8.43
C GLY A 68 -8.53 2.28 -8.35
N HIS A 69 -8.33 2.82 -7.16
CA HIS A 69 -8.12 4.25 -6.95
C HIS A 69 -6.64 4.60 -7.09
N GLN A 70 -6.35 5.63 -7.88
CA GLN A 70 -5.01 6.18 -8.06
C GLN A 70 -4.73 7.23 -6.98
N PRO A 71 -3.87 6.94 -5.98
CA PRO A 71 -3.47 7.93 -5.00
C PRO A 71 -2.68 9.07 -5.66
N GLU A 72 -2.74 10.27 -5.08
CA GLU A 72 -1.87 11.36 -5.53
C GLU A 72 -0.41 11.07 -5.18
N ALA A 73 0.53 11.43 -6.07
CA ALA A 73 1.97 11.28 -5.83
C ALA A 73 2.43 11.92 -4.51
N LYS A 74 1.78 13.02 -4.10
CA LYS A 74 2.05 13.65 -2.80
C LYS A 74 1.76 12.71 -1.63
N MET A 75 0.66 11.96 -1.68
CA MET A 75 0.31 10.99 -0.65
C MET A 75 1.31 9.83 -0.62
N LEU A 76 1.70 9.32 -1.79
CA LEU A 76 2.66 8.22 -1.90
C LEU A 76 4.01 8.60 -1.30
N ARG A 77 4.55 9.77 -1.63
CA ARG A 77 5.80 10.28 -1.04
C ARG A 77 5.71 10.52 0.47
N ALA A 78 4.58 11.02 0.94
CA ALA A 78 4.34 11.21 2.38
C ALA A 78 4.30 9.84 3.11
N PHE A 79 3.61 8.85 2.52
CA PHE A 79 3.59 7.50 3.08
C PHE A 79 4.95 6.82 3.05
N GLU A 80 5.75 6.99 1.98
CA GLU A 80 7.13 6.51 1.94
C GLU A 80 7.96 7.06 3.11
N THR A 81 7.89 8.37 3.35
CA THR A 81 8.57 9.00 4.49
C THR A 81 8.13 8.38 5.83
N ARG A 82 6.83 8.12 5.98
CA ARG A 82 6.31 7.49 7.20
C ARG A 82 6.73 6.03 7.31
N VAL A 83 6.76 5.28 6.20
CA VAL A 83 7.29 3.90 6.15
C VAL A 83 8.71 3.84 6.69
N MET A 84 9.59 4.74 6.26
CA MET A 84 10.95 4.81 6.77
C MET A 84 10.99 4.98 8.30
N ALA A 85 10.13 5.83 8.85
CA ALA A 85 10.08 6.09 10.29
C ALA A 85 9.61 4.88 11.13
N VAL A 86 8.76 4.02 10.57
CA VAL A 86 8.19 2.85 11.28
C VAL A 86 8.62 1.50 10.68
N LEU A 87 9.68 1.49 9.87
CA LEU A 87 10.11 0.33 9.09
C LEU A 87 10.37 -0.92 9.95
N SER A 88 10.95 -0.74 11.13
CA SER A 88 11.25 -1.84 12.05
C SER A 88 10.01 -2.60 12.56
N GLU A 89 8.84 -1.97 12.50
CA GLU A 89 7.57 -2.54 12.96
C GLU A 89 6.86 -3.38 11.88
N PHE A 90 7.28 -3.28 10.62
CA PHE A 90 6.66 -4.03 9.54
C PHE A 90 6.85 -5.54 9.72
N ASN A 91 5.75 -6.27 9.66
CA ASN A 91 5.74 -7.73 9.60
C ASN A 91 5.53 -8.23 8.15
N CYS A 92 5.64 -9.54 7.94
CA CYS A 92 5.50 -10.15 6.62
C CYS A 92 4.17 -9.80 5.92
N GLN A 93 3.06 -9.73 6.67
CA GLN A 93 1.75 -9.38 6.10
C GLN A 93 1.70 -7.93 5.63
N ASN A 94 2.26 -7.00 6.41
CA ASN A 94 2.32 -5.59 6.01
C ASN A 94 3.16 -5.43 4.74
N ILE A 95 4.31 -6.09 4.68
CA ILE A 95 5.18 -6.08 3.49
C ILE A 95 4.45 -6.65 2.29
N ALA A 96 3.80 -7.81 2.41
CA ALA A 96 3.08 -8.45 1.31
C ALA A 96 1.95 -7.53 0.78
N ASN A 97 1.20 -6.87 1.67
CA ASN A 97 0.17 -5.91 1.27
C ASN A 97 0.75 -4.70 0.54
N MET A 98 1.90 -4.19 1.01
CA MET A 98 2.60 -3.06 0.38
C MET A 98 3.12 -3.41 -1.01
N LEU A 99 3.77 -4.56 -1.16
CA LEU A 99 4.30 -5.02 -2.45
C LEU A 99 3.17 -5.26 -3.45
N TRP A 100 2.05 -5.85 -3.01
CA TRP A 100 0.87 -6.02 -3.86
C TRP A 100 0.30 -4.66 -4.30
N ALA A 101 0.22 -3.68 -3.39
CA ALA A 101 -0.23 -2.34 -3.73
C ALA A 101 0.72 -1.63 -4.70
N ALA A 102 2.04 -1.82 -4.54
CA ALA A 102 3.05 -1.23 -5.40
C ALA A 102 2.90 -1.67 -6.87
N CYS A 103 2.48 -2.92 -7.14
CA CYS A 103 2.18 -3.38 -8.49
C CYS A 103 1.07 -2.57 -9.17
N PHE A 104 0.03 -2.21 -8.44
CA PHE A 104 -1.05 -1.37 -8.97
C PHE A 104 -0.60 0.09 -9.12
N ILE A 105 0.14 0.59 -8.12
CA ILE A 105 0.64 1.97 -8.11
C ILE A 105 1.62 2.19 -9.27
N SER A 106 2.44 1.20 -9.63
CA SER A 106 3.44 1.31 -10.69
C SER A 106 2.85 1.61 -12.07
N ILE A 107 1.59 1.24 -12.32
CA ILE A 107 0.90 1.53 -13.59
C ILE A 107 0.77 3.05 -13.82
N PHE A 108 0.66 3.84 -12.76
CA PHE A 108 0.40 5.28 -12.83
C PHE A 108 1.52 6.14 -12.22
N HIS A 109 2.27 5.56 -11.29
CA HIS A 109 3.32 6.21 -10.51
C HIS A 109 4.52 5.27 -10.34
N PRO A 110 5.27 4.96 -11.43
CA PRO A 110 6.35 3.98 -11.40
C PRO A 110 7.48 4.38 -10.44
N ASP A 111 7.85 5.67 -10.40
CA ASP A 111 8.91 6.17 -9.54
C ASP A 111 8.55 6.03 -8.05
N GLU A 112 7.34 6.45 -7.66
CA GLU A 112 6.86 6.32 -6.27
C GLU A 112 6.71 4.86 -5.86
N ALA A 113 6.24 3.99 -6.76
CA ALA A 113 6.16 2.55 -6.50
C ALA A 113 7.55 1.95 -6.27
N SER A 114 8.52 2.30 -7.11
CA SER A 114 9.92 1.88 -6.97
C SER A 114 10.51 2.34 -5.64
N CYS A 115 10.32 3.61 -5.26
CA CYS A 115 10.79 4.15 -3.99
C CYS A 115 10.20 3.39 -2.79
N LEU A 116 8.89 3.10 -2.80
CA LEU A 116 8.24 2.31 -1.75
C LEU A 116 8.85 0.91 -1.62
N VAL A 117 9.11 0.23 -2.74
CA VAL A 117 9.72 -1.11 -2.74
C VAL A 117 11.14 -1.07 -2.19
N HIS A 118 11.98 -0.14 -2.66
CA HIS A 118 13.36 0.03 -2.16
C HIS A 118 13.39 0.36 -0.66
N THR A 119 12.48 1.19 -0.19
CA THR A 119 12.36 1.50 1.24
C THR A 119 12.08 0.27 2.10
N LEU A 120 11.36 -0.73 1.56
CA LEU A 120 11.05 -1.97 2.27
C LEU A 120 12.19 -3.02 2.22
N GLU A 121 13.13 -2.94 1.29
CA GLU A 121 14.18 -3.95 1.10
C GLU A 121 14.94 -4.37 2.36
N PRO A 122 15.41 -3.45 3.23
CA PRO A 122 16.12 -3.85 4.44
C PRO A 122 15.26 -4.70 5.38
N ARG A 123 13.96 -4.41 5.45
CA ARG A 123 13.03 -5.15 6.29
C ARG A 123 12.63 -6.48 5.67
N ILE A 124 12.45 -6.54 4.35
CA ILE A 124 12.23 -7.79 3.59
C ILE A 124 13.40 -8.74 3.85
N THR A 125 14.63 -8.26 3.73
CA THR A 125 15.84 -9.06 3.98
C THR A 125 15.88 -9.56 5.42
N ALA A 126 15.57 -8.71 6.40
CA ALA A 126 15.57 -9.09 7.81
C ALA A 126 14.50 -10.14 8.17
N LEU A 127 13.41 -10.20 7.41
CA LEU A 127 12.30 -11.14 7.64
C LEU A 127 12.27 -12.31 6.64
N ALA A 128 13.30 -12.49 5.82
CA ALA A 128 13.33 -13.46 4.73
C ALA A 128 12.86 -14.86 5.12
N ASP A 129 13.32 -15.36 6.28
CA ASP A 129 12.98 -16.69 6.78
C ASP A 129 11.61 -16.78 7.45
N SER A 130 10.96 -15.64 7.69
CA SER A 130 9.66 -15.54 8.34
C SER A 130 8.47 -15.53 7.37
N PHE A 131 8.71 -15.45 6.06
CA PHE A 131 7.66 -15.51 5.03
C PHE A 131 7.23 -16.98 4.82
N GLN A 132 6.40 -17.51 5.71
CA GLN A 132 5.99 -18.93 5.69
C GLN A 132 4.50 -19.17 5.42
N LEU A 133 3.66 -18.12 5.36
CA LEU A 133 2.22 -18.29 5.20
C LEU A 133 1.80 -18.27 3.73
N ASP A 134 1.00 -19.24 3.33
CA ASP A 134 0.49 -19.46 1.96
C ASP A 134 -0.10 -18.19 1.30
N MET A 135 -0.85 -17.38 2.06
CA MET A 135 -1.44 -16.15 1.54
C MET A 135 -0.40 -15.06 1.26
N GLN A 136 0.63 -14.95 2.07
CA GLN A 136 1.73 -14.00 1.89
C GLN A 136 2.61 -14.42 0.71
N GLN A 137 2.85 -15.70 0.54
CA GLN A 137 3.57 -16.24 -0.61
C GLN A 137 2.81 -16.00 -1.91
N ARG A 138 1.49 -16.15 -1.93
CA ARG A 138 0.67 -15.83 -3.12
C ARG A 138 0.68 -14.35 -3.48
N GLN A 139 0.65 -13.45 -2.49
CA GLN A 139 0.76 -12.00 -2.75
C GLN A 139 2.14 -11.63 -3.30
N LEU A 140 3.21 -12.22 -2.76
CA LEU A 140 4.56 -12.07 -3.27
C LEU A 140 4.70 -12.64 -4.68
N HIS A 141 4.14 -13.81 -4.93
CA HIS A 141 4.15 -14.43 -6.27
C HIS A 141 3.47 -13.56 -7.31
N LEU A 142 2.31 -12.99 -7.00
CA LEU A 142 1.63 -12.03 -7.88
C LEU A 142 2.47 -10.77 -8.13
N PHE A 143 3.17 -10.26 -7.12
CA PHE A 143 4.11 -9.17 -7.27
C PHE A 143 5.23 -9.53 -8.25
N PHE A 144 5.84 -10.72 -8.13
CA PHE A 144 6.90 -11.16 -9.04
C PHE A 144 6.41 -11.38 -10.47
N ILE A 145 5.23 -11.96 -10.65
CA ILE A 145 4.62 -12.10 -11.98
C ILE A 145 4.41 -10.71 -12.61
N SER A 146 3.93 -9.73 -11.85
CA SER A 146 3.74 -8.38 -12.40
C SER A 146 5.07 -7.71 -12.76
N LEU A 147 6.13 -7.90 -11.95
CA LEU A 147 7.49 -7.45 -12.29
C LEU A 147 8.03 -8.15 -13.55
N GLU A 148 7.73 -9.43 -13.74
CA GLU A 148 8.15 -10.17 -14.94
C GLU A 148 7.43 -9.73 -16.21
N LEU A 149 6.19 -9.26 -16.08
CA LEU A 149 5.37 -8.76 -17.19
C LEU A 149 5.65 -7.28 -17.52
N ASP A 150 6.22 -6.52 -16.60
CA ASP A 150 6.52 -5.11 -16.76
C ASP A 150 8.02 -4.89 -17.02
N GLU A 151 8.37 -4.64 -18.31
CA GLU A 151 9.76 -4.45 -18.72
C GLU A 151 10.41 -3.19 -18.11
N GLU A 152 9.62 -2.17 -17.78
CA GLU A 152 10.13 -0.94 -17.15
C GLU A 152 10.52 -1.21 -15.68
N LEU A 153 9.75 -1.98 -14.95
CA LEU A 153 10.07 -2.37 -13.57
C LEU A 153 11.26 -3.35 -13.50
N ARG A 154 11.49 -4.19 -14.52
CA ARG A 154 12.66 -5.08 -14.60
C ARG A 154 13.99 -4.32 -14.62
N GLY A 155 14.02 -3.13 -15.22
CA GLY A 155 15.23 -2.30 -15.30
C GLY A 155 15.62 -1.66 -13.98
N VAL A 156 14.66 -1.48 -13.08
CA VAL A 156 14.82 -0.74 -11.82
C VAL A 156 14.98 -1.70 -10.63
N TYR A 157 14.34 -2.86 -10.67
CA TYR A 157 14.33 -3.79 -9.54
C TYR A 157 14.91 -5.16 -9.92
N GLN A 158 16.08 -5.49 -9.37
CA GLN A 158 16.60 -6.86 -9.36
C GLN A 158 16.23 -7.49 -8.01
N PRO A 159 15.29 -8.44 -7.96
CA PRO A 159 14.93 -9.09 -6.71
C PRO A 159 16.15 -9.75 -6.07
N ALA A 160 16.31 -9.58 -4.77
CA ALA A 160 17.35 -10.26 -4.04
C ALA A 160 17.30 -11.77 -4.36
N SER A 161 18.44 -12.38 -4.61
CA SER A 161 18.58 -13.74 -5.17
C SER A 161 17.85 -14.85 -4.38
N TRP A 162 17.47 -14.58 -3.12
CA TRP A 162 16.71 -15.50 -2.28
C TRP A 162 15.20 -15.47 -2.56
N LEU A 163 14.67 -14.35 -3.05
CA LEU A 163 13.27 -14.22 -3.44
C LEU A 163 12.95 -15.03 -4.71
N SER A 164 13.85 -15.01 -5.69
CA SER A 164 13.68 -15.75 -6.95
C SER A 164 13.82 -17.28 -6.79
N LYS A 165 14.37 -17.76 -5.66
CA LYS A 165 14.55 -19.19 -5.39
C LYS A 165 13.40 -19.85 -4.61
N ARG A 166 12.43 -19.06 -4.10
CA ARG A 166 11.29 -19.54 -3.29
C ARG A 166 9.93 -19.39 -3.95
N CYS A 167 9.85 -18.74 -5.11
CA CYS A 167 8.69 -18.71 -6.01
C CYS A 167 8.90 -19.68 -7.15
#